data_e83eac220d846bafa30751ad0bd6cae0
#
_entry.id   e83eac220d846bafa30751ad0bd6cae0
#
_cell.length_a   1.000
_cell.length_b   1.000
_cell.length_c   1.000
_cell.angle_alpha   90.00
_cell.angle_beta   90.00
_cell.angle_gamma   90.00
#
_symmetry.space_group_name_H-M   'P 1'
#
loop_
_entity.id
_entity.type
_entity.pdbx_description
1 polymer ?
#
loop_
_entity_poly.entity_id
_entity_poly.type
_entity_poly.pdbx_seq_one_letter_code
_entity_poly.pdbx_strand_id
1 'polypeptide(L)'
;MASAKAWPELPYEEWSDTVETLHMWTQIVGKIRLALTPWTNHSWHVPLYVTPSGLTTSTMYHEDGQFDIEFDFSSHELIVRDGSGRRRTVALEPRTVASFYEELFSHLEDLGLSVQINELPNEVPDPIRFSEDTVHASYDASATERFAQVINQSVRVFSAFRAGFLGKCSPVHFFWGSFDLAVTRFSGRRAPQHPGGIPGLPDWDTREAYSHEVYSCGFWPGGATSPAPAFYAYAYPCLLYT
;
A
#
# COMPACT_ATOMS: atom_id res chain seq x y z
N MET A 1 -22.02 5.41 18.00
CA MET A 1 -22.09 5.94 16.62
C MET A 1 -20.85 6.78 16.38
N ALA A 2 -20.07 6.49 15.32
CA ALA A 2 -18.95 7.35 14.93
C ALA A 2 -19.51 8.73 14.55
N SER A 3 -18.90 9.81 15.04
CA SER A 3 -19.25 11.18 14.65
C SER A 3 -19.07 11.35 13.14
N ALA A 4 -19.85 12.19 12.48
CA ALA A 4 -19.65 12.55 11.06
C ALA A 4 -18.23 13.05 10.75
N LYS A 5 -17.50 13.58 11.76
CA LYS A 5 -16.08 13.92 11.67
C LYS A 5 -15.14 12.71 11.51
N ALA A 6 -15.59 11.47 11.79
CA ALA A 6 -14.75 10.28 11.65
C ALA A 6 -14.64 9.78 10.19
N TRP A 7 -15.55 10.20 9.33
CA TRP A 7 -15.61 9.86 7.90
C TRP A 7 -15.69 11.16 7.10
N PRO A 8 -14.57 11.83 6.84
CA PRO A 8 -14.57 13.03 6.02
C PRO A 8 -14.93 12.69 4.58
N GLU A 9 -15.48 13.65 3.88
CA GLU A 9 -15.68 13.56 2.43
C GLU A 9 -14.32 13.50 1.74
N LEU A 10 -14.21 12.59 0.76
CA LEU A 10 -12.98 12.36 0.00
C LEU A 10 -13.34 12.10 -1.49
N PRO A 11 -13.95 13.08 -2.18
CA PRO A 11 -14.30 12.91 -3.59
C PRO A 11 -13.02 12.81 -4.42
N TYR A 12 -12.88 11.71 -5.18
CA TYR A 12 -11.66 11.42 -5.94
C TYR A 12 -11.24 12.55 -6.88
N GLU A 13 -12.21 13.18 -7.54
CA GLU A 13 -11.95 14.25 -8.51
C GLU A 13 -11.23 15.47 -7.91
N GLU A 14 -11.36 15.70 -6.61
CA GLU A 14 -10.73 16.85 -5.94
C GLU A 14 -9.25 16.62 -5.61
N TRP A 15 -8.78 15.37 -5.64
CA TRP A 15 -7.41 15.03 -5.25
C TRP A 15 -6.77 13.92 -6.11
N SER A 16 -7.33 13.64 -7.29
CA SER A 16 -6.85 12.60 -8.21
C SER A 16 -5.36 12.68 -8.48
N ASP A 17 -4.85 13.87 -8.80
CA ASP A 17 -3.42 14.08 -9.09
C ASP A 17 -2.54 13.77 -7.86
N THR A 18 -3.06 14.05 -6.65
CA THR A 18 -2.39 13.66 -5.39
C THR A 18 -2.42 12.16 -5.19
N VAL A 19 -3.54 11.48 -5.49
CA VAL A 19 -3.60 10.01 -5.44
C VAL A 19 -2.57 9.39 -6.36
N GLU A 20 -2.48 9.85 -7.61
CA GLU A 20 -1.53 9.34 -8.59
C GLU A 20 -0.09 9.51 -8.10
N THR A 21 0.27 10.66 -7.57
CA THR A 21 1.60 10.91 -7.01
C THR A 21 1.87 10.04 -5.76
N LEU A 22 0.94 10.00 -4.80
CA LEU A 22 1.07 9.17 -3.60
C LEU A 22 1.14 7.68 -3.94
N HIS A 23 0.41 7.23 -4.95
CA HIS A 23 0.48 5.86 -5.44
C HIS A 23 1.91 5.52 -5.89
N MET A 24 2.56 6.37 -6.67
CA MET A 24 3.96 6.16 -7.08
C MET A 24 4.90 6.16 -5.87
N TRP A 25 4.75 7.10 -4.94
CA TRP A 25 5.59 7.14 -3.74
C TRP A 25 5.42 5.89 -2.86
N THR A 26 4.18 5.42 -2.67
CA THR A 26 3.94 4.19 -1.91
C THR A 26 4.46 2.95 -2.62
N GLN A 27 4.46 2.92 -3.96
CA GLN A 27 5.09 1.85 -4.73
C GLN A 27 6.61 1.82 -4.56
N ILE A 28 7.28 2.97 -4.55
CA ILE A 28 8.73 3.06 -4.29
C ILE A 28 9.05 2.42 -2.93
N VAL A 29 8.38 2.86 -1.87
CA VAL A 29 8.59 2.36 -0.50
C VAL A 29 8.19 0.88 -0.38
N GLY A 30 7.09 0.49 -1.00
CA GLY A 30 6.64 -0.91 -1.04
C GLY A 30 7.62 -1.84 -1.74
N LYS A 31 8.27 -1.38 -2.81
CA LYS A 31 9.30 -2.14 -3.54
C LYS A 31 10.61 -2.26 -2.74
N ILE A 32 10.96 -1.27 -1.92
CA ILE A 32 12.05 -1.39 -0.96
C ILE A 32 11.73 -2.52 0.03
N ARG A 33 10.51 -2.54 0.57
CA ARG A 33 10.05 -3.61 1.45
C ARG A 33 10.07 -4.97 0.75
N LEU A 34 9.55 -5.07 -0.48
CA LEU A 34 9.58 -6.29 -1.29
C LEU A 34 11.01 -6.83 -1.47
N ALA A 35 11.99 -5.96 -1.71
CA ALA A 35 13.38 -6.34 -1.93
C ALA A 35 14.07 -6.89 -0.67
N LEU A 36 13.68 -6.43 0.52
CA LEU A 36 14.37 -6.70 1.79
C LEU A 36 13.64 -7.68 2.70
N THR A 37 12.36 -7.95 2.44
CA THR A 37 11.55 -8.80 3.34
C THR A 37 11.48 -10.22 2.79
N PRO A 38 11.74 -11.26 3.61
CA PRO A 38 11.60 -12.64 3.19
C PRO A 38 10.19 -12.96 2.68
N TRP A 39 10.14 -13.77 1.64
CA TRP A 39 8.88 -14.20 1.04
C TRP A 39 7.92 -14.81 2.10
N THR A 40 6.70 -14.31 2.10
CA THR A 40 5.60 -14.89 2.87
C THR A 40 4.46 -15.21 1.92
N ASN A 41 3.85 -16.39 2.07
CA ASN A 41 2.77 -16.84 1.20
C ASN A 41 1.65 -15.80 1.07
N HIS A 42 1.00 -15.76 -0.08
CA HIS A 42 0.01 -14.77 -0.49
C HIS A 42 0.59 -13.35 -0.57
N SER A 43 1.90 -13.21 -0.79
CA SER A 43 2.60 -11.91 -0.85
C SER A 43 2.43 -11.05 0.41
N TRP A 44 2.22 -11.66 1.58
CA TRP A 44 1.98 -10.94 2.83
C TRP A 44 3.22 -10.27 3.43
N HIS A 45 4.35 -10.37 2.77
CA HIS A 45 5.58 -9.66 3.11
C HIS A 45 5.68 -8.27 2.49
N VAL A 46 4.88 -7.97 1.44
CA VAL A 46 5.00 -6.71 0.68
C VAL A 46 4.15 -5.54 1.17
N PRO A 47 2.93 -5.72 1.78
CA PRO A 47 2.05 -4.61 2.09
C PRO A 47 2.64 -3.62 3.08
N LEU A 48 2.13 -2.39 3.03
CA LEU A 48 2.29 -1.41 4.10
C LEU A 48 1.19 -1.58 5.15
N TYR A 49 1.40 -0.96 6.30
CA TYR A 49 0.45 -0.99 7.42
C TYR A 49 0.06 0.42 7.83
N VAL A 50 -1.20 0.60 8.21
CA VAL A 50 -1.70 1.90 8.67
C VAL A 50 -1.21 2.15 10.09
N THR A 51 -0.67 3.36 10.32
CA THR A 51 -0.32 3.92 11.64
C THR A 51 -1.33 5.01 12.02
N PRO A 52 -1.29 5.52 13.25
CA PRO A 52 -2.13 6.67 13.61
C PRO A 52 -1.91 7.91 12.74
N SER A 53 -0.71 8.07 12.18
CA SER A 53 -0.32 9.23 11.35
C SER A 53 -0.27 8.94 9.85
N GLY A 54 -0.30 7.66 9.42
CA GLY A 54 -0.17 7.35 7.99
C GLY A 54 0.10 5.89 7.66
N LEU A 55 1.22 5.60 6.99
CA LEU A 55 1.58 4.26 6.51
C LEU A 55 3.02 3.89 6.87
N THR A 56 3.27 2.65 7.27
CA THR A 56 4.62 2.15 7.60
C THR A 56 4.95 0.86 6.88
N THR A 57 6.23 0.66 6.60
CA THR A 57 6.78 -0.65 6.20
C THR A 57 6.82 -1.64 7.36
N SER A 58 6.68 -1.20 8.62
CA SER A 58 7.19 -1.92 9.77
C SER A 58 8.70 -2.16 9.64
N THR A 59 9.30 -2.85 10.62
CA THR A 59 10.74 -3.13 10.61
C THR A 59 11.14 -3.98 9.41
N MET A 60 12.18 -3.53 8.72
CA MET A 60 12.91 -4.27 7.68
C MET A 60 14.33 -4.51 8.14
N TYR A 61 15.00 -5.50 7.55
CA TYR A 61 16.37 -5.87 7.90
C TYR A 61 17.29 -5.71 6.68
N HIS A 62 18.46 -5.14 6.91
CA HIS A 62 19.50 -5.01 5.90
C HIS A 62 20.84 -5.32 6.55
N GLU A 63 21.56 -6.35 6.06
CA GLU A 63 22.76 -6.87 6.70
C GLU A 63 22.54 -7.14 8.20
N ASP A 64 23.33 -6.54 9.09
CA ASP A 64 23.20 -6.67 10.54
C ASP A 64 22.32 -5.59 11.19
N GLY A 65 21.68 -4.73 10.38
CA GLY A 65 20.88 -3.60 10.85
C GLY A 65 19.38 -3.78 10.64
N GLN A 66 18.61 -2.94 11.30
CA GLN A 66 17.17 -2.83 11.10
C GLN A 66 16.78 -1.37 10.87
N PHE A 67 15.72 -1.15 10.09
CA PHE A 67 15.16 0.16 9.84
C PHE A 67 13.68 0.06 9.47
N ASP A 68 12.98 1.17 9.46
CA ASP A 68 11.62 1.32 8.95
C ASP A 68 11.48 2.61 8.14
N ILE A 69 10.46 2.62 7.30
CA ILE A 69 10.04 3.80 6.54
C ILE A 69 8.58 4.06 6.87
N GLU A 70 8.26 5.30 7.21
CA GLU A 70 6.92 5.74 7.56
C GLU A 70 6.53 6.99 6.77
N PHE A 71 5.38 6.95 6.11
CA PHE A 71 4.68 8.14 5.66
C PHE A 71 3.93 8.73 6.85
N ASP A 72 4.38 9.84 7.38
CA ASP A 72 3.65 10.61 8.39
C ASP A 72 2.87 11.74 7.71
N PHE A 73 1.58 11.50 7.50
CA PHE A 73 0.67 12.46 6.86
C PHE A 73 0.26 13.60 7.79
N SER A 74 0.57 13.52 9.08
CA SER A 74 0.30 14.61 10.03
C SER A 74 1.42 15.66 10.08
N SER A 75 2.66 15.23 9.86
CA SER A 75 3.82 16.14 9.70
C SER A 75 4.19 16.39 8.24
N HIS A 76 3.54 15.66 7.31
CA HIS A 76 3.85 15.69 5.88
C HIS A 76 5.33 15.36 5.59
N GLU A 77 5.80 14.28 6.20
CA GLU A 77 7.15 13.76 6.02
C GLU A 77 7.15 12.26 5.71
N LEU A 78 8.01 11.83 4.80
CA LEU A 78 8.47 10.44 4.79
C LEU A 78 9.65 10.34 5.74
N ILE A 79 9.60 9.40 6.67
CA ILE A 79 10.60 9.23 7.72
C ILE A 79 11.30 7.89 7.53
N VAL A 80 12.61 7.90 7.39
CA VAL A 80 13.46 6.71 7.46
C VAL A 80 14.15 6.70 8.84
N ARG A 81 13.96 5.64 9.62
CA ARG A 81 14.58 5.47 10.94
C ARG A 81 15.37 4.17 10.98
N ASP A 82 16.59 4.22 11.45
CA ASP A 82 17.37 2.99 11.72
C ASP A 82 17.37 2.63 13.22
N GLY A 83 17.80 1.41 13.51
CA GLY A 83 17.86 0.90 14.88
C GLY A 83 18.90 1.58 15.77
N SER A 84 19.80 2.40 15.22
CA SER A 84 20.76 3.22 15.98
C SER A 84 20.20 4.59 16.41
N GLY A 85 18.99 4.92 15.97
CA GLY A 85 18.34 6.20 16.22
C GLY A 85 18.66 7.29 15.19
N ARG A 86 19.37 6.97 14.11
CA ARG A 86 19.53 7.91 12.99
C ARG A 86 18.21 8.05 12.24
N ARG A 87 17.91 9.27 11.83
CA ARG A 87 16.69 9.62 11.11
C ARG A 87 17.03 10.45 9.86
N ARG A 88 16.31 10.21 8.77
CA ARG A 88 16.27 11.04 7.56
C ARG A 88 14.81 11.30 7.21
N THR A 89 14.53 12.45 6.64
CA THR A 89 13.18 12.80 6.22
C THR A 89 13.18 13.35 4.80
N VAL A 90 12.13 13.00 4.06
CA VAL A 90 11.78 13.57 2.75
C VAL A 90 10.47 14.32 2.93
N ALA A 91 10.40 15.59 2.54
CA ALA A 91 9.16 16.35 2.63
C ALA A 91 8.09 15.78 1.68
N LEU A 92 6.87 15.58 2.19
CA LEU A 92 5.69 15.28 1.39
C LEU A 92 5.03 16.62 0.99
N GLU A 93 5.43 17.11 -0.16
CA GLU A 93 5.00 18.38 -0.75
C GLU A 93 4.89 18.22 -2.28
N PRO A 94 4.30 19.19 -3.00
CA PRO A 94 4.28 19.12 -4.47
C PRO A 94 5.69 19.00 -5.03
N ARG A 95 6.01 17.81 -5.56
CA ARG A 95 7.31 17.47 -6.15
C ARG A 95 7.19 16.25 -7.05
N THR A 96 8.05 16.14 -8.04
CA THR A 96 8.05 15.02 -8.98
C THR A 96 8.41 13.70 -8.28
N VAL A 97 7.87 12.60 -8.80
CA VAL A 97 8.24 11.25 -8.34
C VAL A 97 9.74 11.01 -8.50
N ALA A 98 10.35 11.49 -9.60
CA ALA A 98 11.80 11.39 -9.81
C ALA A 98 12.60 12.08 -8.70
N SER A 99 12.22 13.30 -8.30
CA SER A 99 12.87 14.04 -7.22
C SER A 99 12.69 13.35 -5.86
N PHE A 100 11.51 12.80 -5.58
CA PHE A 100 11.25 12.02 -4.36
C PHE A 100 12.10 10.74 -4.33
N TYR A 101 12.18 10.02 -5.46
CA TYR A 101 12.99 8.81 -5.60
C TYR A 101 14.47 9.09 -5.33
N GLU A 102 15.03 10.11 -5.99
CA GLU A 102 16.44 10.51 -5.83
C GLU A 102 16.78 10.83 -4.38
N GLU A 103 15.98 11.68 -3.72
CA GLU A 103 16.23 12.09 -2.33
C GLU A 103 16.10 10.91 -1.35
N LEU A 104 15.08 10.05 -1.51
CA LEU A 104 14.91 8.89 -0.65
C LEU A 104 16.11 7.94 -0.78
N PHE A 105 16.55 7.64 -2.00
CA PHE A 105 17.69 6.73 -2.21
C PHE A 105 19.01 7.33 -1.72
N SER A 106 19.22 8.64 -1.87
CA SER A 106 20.36 9.34 -1.27
C SER A 106 20.35 9.21 0.27
N HIS A 107 19.20 9.33 0.91
CA HIS A 107 19.07 9.15 2.35
C HIS A 107 19.29 7.71 2.81
N LEU A 108 18.87 6.72 2.02
CA LEU A 108 19.16 5.32 2.30
C LEU A 108 20.68 5.06 2.22
N GLU A 109 21.36 5.57 1.21
CA GLU A 109 22.82 5.47 1.07
C GLU A 109 23.55 6.14 2.24
N ASP A 110 23.13 7.35 2.66
CA ASP A 110 23.66 8.05 3.84
C ASP A 110 23.56 7.22 5.14
N LEU A 111 22.51 6.40 5.23
CA LEU A 111 22.31 5.49 6.35
C LEU A 111 23.06 4.17 6.20
N GLY A 112 23.74 3.95 5.06
CA GLY A 112 24.43 2.68 4.74
C GLY A 112 23.49 1.58 4.26
N LEU A 113 22.29 1.94 3.79
CA LEU A 113 21.26 1.01 3.32
C LEU A 113 21.27 0.95 1.79
N SER A 114 22.09 0.06 1.22
CA SER A 114 22.15 -0.14 -0.24
C SER A 114 21.00 -1.04 -0.69
N VAL A 115 20.01 -0.50 -1.35
CA VAL A 115 18.82 -1.21 -1.85
C VAL A 115 18.65 -0.96 -3.34
N GLN A 116 18.31 -2.00 -4.08
CA GLN A 116 17.94 -1.90 -5.49
C GLN A 116 16.50 -2.38 -5.69
N ILE A 117 15.72 -1.64 -6.44
CA ILE A 117 14.33 -1.99 -6.77
C ILE A 117 14.10 -1.95 -8.28
N ASN A 118 13.07 -2.66 -8.73
CA ASN A 118 12.55 -2.44 -10.08
C ASN A 118 11.79 -1.11 -10.10
N GLU A 119 12.26 -0.16 -10.88
CA GLU A 119 11.72 1.20 -10.94
C GLU A 119 10.39 1.33 -11.72
N LEU A 120 9.97 0.30 -12.46
CA LEU A 120 8.67 0.36 -13.15
C LEU A 120 7.52 0.12 -12.16
N PRO A 121 6.52 1.01 -12.10
CA PRO A 121 5.31 0.81 -11.31
C PRO A 121 4.59 -0.49 -11.69
N ASN A 122 3.90 -1.10 -10.72
CA ASN A 122 3.00 -2.23 -10.94
C ASN A 122 1.55 -1.73 -11.05
N GLU A 123 0.70 -2.44 -11.79
CA GLU A 123 -0.76 -2.21 -11.88
C GLU A 123 -1.13 -0.79 -12.36
N VAL A 124 -0.23 -0.11 -13.03
CA VAL A 124 -0.42 1.25 -13.57
C VAL A 124 -0.39 1.17 -15.10
N PRO A 125 -1.37 1.75 -15.81
CA PRO A 125 -1.31 1.92 -17.24
C PRO A 125 -0.13 2.82 -17.64
N ASP A 126 0.55 2.49 -18.76
CA ASP A 126 1.64 3.28 -19.33
C ASP A 126 2.70 3.73 -18.30
N PRO A 127 3.33 2.79 -17.57
CA PRO A 127 4.16 3.09 -16.43
C PRO A 127 5.42 3.87 -16.82
N ILE A 128 5.72 4.94 -16.08
CA ILE A 128 6.97 5.71 -16.20
C ILE A 128 7.93 5.21 -15.10
N ARG A 129 9.22 5.05 -15.42
CA ARG A 129 10.22 4.70 -14.41
C ARG A 129 10.27 5.77 -13.31
N PHE A 130 10.37 5.39 -12.06
CA PHE A 130 10.35 6.35 -10.94
C PHE A 130 11.43 7.42 -11.07
N SER A 131 12.65 7.06 -11.51
CA SER A 131 13.75 8.01 -11.72
C SER A 131 13.53 8.98 -12.89
N GLU A 132 12.58 8.70 -13.77
CA GLU A 132 12.26 9.49 -14.98
C GLU A 132 10.90 10.21 -14.88
N ASP A 133 10.12 9.91 -13.85
CA ASP A 133 8.75 10.41 -13.71
C ASP A 133 8.73 11.87 -13.21
N THR A 134 8.60 12.76 -14.16
CA THR A 134 8.41 14.20 -13.94
C THR A 134 6.95 14.64 -14.13
N VAL A 135 6.04 13.70 -14.36
CA VAL A 135 4.62 13.97 -14.63
C VAL A 135 3.82 14.01 -13.32
N HIS A 136 3.96 12.99 -12.49
CA HIS A 136 3.28 12.93 -11.20
C HIS A 136 4.02 13.80 -10.19
N ALA A 137 3.40 14.92 -9.78
CA ALA A 137 4.08 15.95 -8.98
C ALA A 137 3.16 16.67 -7.97
N SER A 138 1.90 16.24 -7.85
CA SER A 138 0.90 16.92 -7.02
C SER A 138 0.87 16.37 -5.60
N TYR A 139 0.63 17.23 -4.63
CA TYR A 139 0.38 16.86 -3.25
C TYR A 139 -0.54 17.88 -2.57
N ASP A 140 -1.73 17.45 -2.17
CA ASP A 140 -2.66 18.20 -1.33
C ASP A 140 -2.62 17.64 0.10
N ALA A 141 -2.01 18.41 1.00
CA ALA A 141 -1.86 18.06 2.41
C ALA A 141 -3.22 17.79 3.08
N SER A 142 -4.22 18.65 2.82
CA SER A 142 -5.56 18.53 3.43
C SER A 142 -6.30 17.27 2.94
N ALA A 143 -6.20 16.95 1.65
CA ALA A 143 -6.78 15.73 1.11
C ALA A 143 -6.08 14.47 1.67
N THR A 144 -4.77 14.52 1.82
CA THR A 144 -3.97 13.44 2.38
C THR A 144 -4.29 13.21 3.87
N GLU A 145 -4.52 14.27 4.65
CA GLU A 145 -5.01 14.15 6.04
C GLU A 145 -6.40 13.49 6.11
N ARG A 146 -7.32 13.88 5.22
CA ARG A 146 -8.64 13.23 5.11
C ARG A 146 -8.51 11.75 4.73
N PHE A 147 -7.64 11.44 3.78
CA PHE A 147 -7.33 10.05 3.41
C PHE A 147 -6.79 9.26 4.61
N ALA A 148 -5.84 9.80 5.37
CA ALA A 148 -5.30 9.18 6.59
C ALA A 148 -6.42 8.88 7.61
N GLN A 149 -7.37 9.79 7.81
CA GLN A 149 -8.53 9.56 8.67
C GLN A 149 -9.42 8.42 8.15
N VAL A 150 -9.70 8.38 6.85
CA VAL A 150 -10.53 7.35 6.23
C VAL A 150 -9.88 5.97 6.35
N ILE A 151 -8.60 5.83 6.03
CA ILE A 151 -7.91 4.54 6.14
C ILE A 151 -7.82 4.06 7.59
N ASN A 152 -7.60 4.95 8.56
CA ASN A 152 -7.61 4.61 9.98
C ASN A 152 -8.99 4.09 10.44
N GLN A 153 -10.09 4.73 10.03
CA GLN A 153 -11.44 4.24 10.34
C GLN A 153 -11.73 2.91 9.63
N SER A 154 -11.26 2.74 8.40
CA SER A 154 -11.40 1.48 7.64
C SER A 154 -10.67 0.35 8.35
N VAL A 155 -9.44 0.56 8.83
CA VAL A 155 -8.70 -0.43 9.62
C VAL A 155 -9.46 -0.81 10.89
N ARG A 156 -10.09 0.14 11.59
CA ARG A 156 -10.91 -0.16 12.77
C ARG A 156 -12.06 -1.10 12.44
N VAL A 157 -12.77 -0.85 11.33
CA VAL A 157 -13.88 -1.70 10.86
C VAL A 157 -13.37 -3.08 10.45
N PHE A 158 -12.31 -3.14 9.66
CA PHE A 158 -11.73 -4.39 9.20
C PHE A 158 -11.11 -5.22 10.34
N SER A 159 -10.56 -4.57 11.37
CA SER A 159 -10.08 -5.25 12.56
C SER A 159 -11.22 -5.91 13.35
N ALA A 160 -12.36 -5.24 13.47
CA ALA A 160 -13.55 -5.83 14.07
C ALA A 160 -14.10 -7.01 13.24
N PHE A 161 -14.15 -6.86 11.91
CA PHE A 161 -14.47 -7.95 11.00
C PHE A 161 -13.53 -9.13 11.19
N ARG A 162 -12.21 -8.88 11.21
CA ARG A 162 -11.18 -9.89 11.39
C ARG A 162 -11.30 -10.64 12.72
N ALA A 163 -11.56 -9.94 13.82
CA ALA A 163 -11.60 -10.48 15.18
C ALA A 163 -12.69 -11.56 15.39
N GLY A 164 -13.77 -11.52 14.62
CA GLY A 164 -14.85 -12.51 14.69
C GLY A 164 -14.57 -13.83 13.93
N PHE A 165 -13.33 -14.06 13.44
CA PHE A 165 -13.00 -15.23 12.63
C PHE A 165 -11.84 -16.03 13.22
N LEU A 166 -12.02 -17.34 13.42
CA LEU A 166 -11.03 -18.24 14.03
C LEU A 166 -10.09 -18.91 13.02
N GLY A 167 -10.40 -18.87 11.72
CA GLY A 167 -9.59 -19.46 10.66
C GLY A 167 -8.38 -18.58 10.29
N LYS A 168 -7.63 -19.02 9.26
CA LYS A 168 -6.57 -18.20 8.67
C LYS A 168 -7.15 -16.88 8.15
N CYS A 169 -6.61 -15.77 8.61
CA CYS A 169 -7.03 -14.44 8.23
C CYS A 169 -5.81 -13.52 8.11
N SER A 170 -5.79 -12.68 7.08
CA SER A 170 -4.69 -11.71 6.94
C SER A 170 -4.75 -10.63 8.03
N PRO A 171 -3.64 -9.95 8.33
CA PRO A 171 -3.69 -8.58 8.82
C PRO A 171 -4.54 -7.68 7.89
N VAL A 172 -4.85 -6.46 8.34
CA VAL A 172 -5.36 -5.43 7.42
C VAL A 172 -4.15 -4.86 6.70
N HIS A 173 -4.07 -5.09 5.40
CA HIS A 173 -2.96 -4.72 4.54
C HIS A 173 -3.30 -3.50 3.71
N PHE A 174 -2.34 -2.59 3.52
CA PHE A 174 -2.38 -1.60 2.46
C PHE A 174 -1.51 -2.11 1.30
N PHE A 175 -2.17 -2.53 0.21
CA PHE A 175 -1.51 -2.98 -1.00
C PHE A 175 -1.17 -1.80 -1.89
N TRP A 176 0.10 -1.46 -1.94
CA TRP A 176 0.61 -0.32 -2.67
C TRP A 176 0.51 -0.46 -4.21
N GLY A 177 0.37 -1.69 -4.75
CA GLY A 177 0.16 -1.92 -6.18
C GLY A 177 -1.19 -1.41 -6.66
N SER A 178 -2.26 -1.73 -5.94
CA SER A 178 -3.65 -1.31 -6.21
C SER A 178 -4.10 -0.08 -5.42
N PHE A 179 -3.27 0.41 -4.49
CA PHE A 179 -3.54 1.55 -3.62
C PHE A 179 -4.81 1.38 -2.79
N ASP A 180 -4.98 0.21 -2.18
CA ASP A 180 -6.17 -0.16 -1.42
C ASP A 180 -5.87 -0.80 -0.07
N LEU A 181 -6.84 -0.79 0.83
CA LEU A 181 -6.83 -1.62 2.04
C LEU A 181 -7.58 -2.92 1.77
N ALA A 182 -7.03 -4.04 2.26
CA ALA A 182 -7.69 -5.33 2.17
C ALA A 182 -7.50 -6.18 3.43
N VAL A 183 -8.50 -7.01 3.72
CA VAL A 183 -8.45 -8.08 4.71
C VAL A 183 -9.09 -9.32 4.13
N THR A 184 -8.42 -10.47 4.26
CA THR A 184 -8.84 -11.72 3.61
C THR A 184 -8.97 -12.83 4.63
N ARG A 185 -10.11 -13.53 4.63
CA ARG A 185 -10.40 -14.75 5.37
C ARG A 185 -10.30 -15.95 4.44
N PHE A 186 -9.79 -17.06 4.95
CA PHE A 186 -9.61 -18.30 4.20
C PHE A 186 -10.50 -19.40 4.77
N SER A 187 -11.17 -20.17 3.91
CA SER A 187 -11.97 -21.33 4.33
C SER A 187 -11.09 -22.51 4.78
N GLY A 188 -9.83 -22.54 4.35
CA GLY A 188 -8.92 -23.68 4.51
C GLY A 188 -8.99 -24.70 3.37
N ARG A 189 -9.95 -24.59 2.45
CA ARG A 189 -10.05 -25.46 1.26
C ARG A 189 -9.24 -24.89 0.11
N ARG A 190 -8.65 -25.79 -0.71
CA ARG A 190 -8.01 -25.36 -1.96
C ARG A 190 -9.05 -24.85 -2.95
N ALA A 191 -8.71 -23.78 -3.63
CA ALA A 191 -9.49 -23.24 -4.73
C ALA A 191 -9.04 -23.85 -6.08
N PRO A 192 -9.88 -23.82 -7.12
CA PRO A 192 -9.42 -24.01 -8.49
C PRO A 192 -8.29 -23.05 -8.84
N GLN A 193 -7.37 -23.47 -9.71
CA GLN A 193 -6.26 -22.61 -10.11
C GLN A 193 -6.78 -21.35 -10.80
N HIS A 194 -6.36 -20.19 -10.31
CA HIS A 194 -6.71 -18.91 -10.94
C HIS A 194 -6.11 -18.82 -12.35
N PRO A 195 -6.87 -18.38 -13.36
CA PRO A 195 -6.40 -18.33 -14.75
C PRO A 195 -5.17 -17.43 -14.94
N GLY A 196 -5.01 -16.41 -14.12
CA GLY A 196 -4.02 -15.35 -14.31
C GLY A 196 -4.55 -14.25 -15.22
N GLY A 197 -3.66 -13.56 -15.92
CA GLY A 197 -4.01 -12.53 -16.89
C GLY A 197 -4.42 -11.19 -16.31
N ILE A 198 -4.11 -10.92 -15.04
CA ILE A 198 -4.32 -9.60 -14.43
C ILE A 198 -3.20 -8.67 -14.91
N PRO A 199 -3.54 -7.55 -15.57
CA PRO A 199 -2.52 -6.61 -16.05
C PRO A 199 -1.63 -6.09 -14.92
N GLY A 200 -0.31 -6.09 -15.15
CA GLY A 200 0.67 -5.57 -14.18
C GLY A 200 0.98 -6.50 -13.00
N LEU A 201 0.35 -7.69 -12.92
CA LEU A 201 0.63 -8.71 -11.91
C LEU A 201 1.14 -10.01 -12.55
N PRO A 202 2.21 -10.64 -12.04
CA PRO A 202 2.65 -11.95 -12.51
C PRO A 202 1.59 -13.03 -12.21
N ASP A 203 1.37 -13.93 -13.16
CA ASP A 203 0.41 -15.03 -13.00
C ASP A 203 0.69 -15.93 -11.79
N TRP A 204 1.97 -16.15 -11.48
CA TRP A 204 2.36 -17.01 -10.36
C TRP A 204 1.96 -16.39 -9.01
N ASP A 205 2.05 -15.06 -8.88
CA ASP A 205 1.63 -14.33 -7.68
C ASP A 205 0.12 -14.44 -7.49
N THR A 206 -0.64 -14.15 -8.55
CA THR A 206 -2.10 -14.28 -8.54
C THR A 206 -2.54 -15.71 -8.20
N ARG A 207 -1.89 -16.73 -8.79
CA ARG A 207 -2.21 -18.14 -8.53
C ARG A 207 -1.90 -18.55 -7.10
N GLU A 208 -0.86 -17.99 -6.48
CA GLU A 208 -0.59 -18.24 -5.07
C GLU A 208 -1.57 -17.49 -4.17
N ALA A 209 -1.86 -16.21 -4.45
CA ALA A 209 -2.82 -15.42 -3.70
C ALA A 209 -4.20 -16.10 -3.62
N TYR A 210 -4.64 -16.72 -4.72
CA TYR A 210 -5.92 -17.42 -4.83
C TYR A 210 -5.80 -18.96 -4.76
N SER A 211 -4.74 -19.49 -4.16
CA SER A 211 -4.52 -20.95 -4.02
C SER A 211 -5.56 -21.65 -3.15
N HIS A 212 -6.24 -20.92 -2.29
CA HIS A 212 -7.31 -21.38 -1.40
C HIS A 212 -8.54 -20.48 -1.55
N GLU A 213 -9.68 -21.02 -1.15
CA GLU A 213 -10.92 -20.24 -1.12
C GLU A 213 -10.80 -19.07 -0.16
N VAL A 214 -11.15 -17.87 -0.65
CA VAL A 214 -11.07 -16.64 0.11
C VAL A 214 -12.39 -15.88 0.11
N TYR A 215 -12.60 -15.14 1.18
CA TYR A 215 -13.53 -14.01 1.26
C TYR A 215 -12.73 -12.77 1.66
N SER A 216 -12.62 -11.83 0.74
CA SER A 216 -11.87 -10.60 0.92
C SER A 216 -12.80 -9.39 0.94
N CYS A 217 -12.49 -8.43 1.79
CA CYS A 217 -13.11 -7.11 1.74
C CYS A 217 -12.05 -6.03 1.91
N GLY A 218 -12.33 -4.87 1.37
CA GLY A 218 -11.37 -3.78 1.36
C GLY A 218 -12.01 -2.42 1.16
N PHE A 219 -11.15 -1.41 1.15
CA PHE A 219 -11.47 -0.03 0.85
C PHE A 219 -10.54 0.49 -0.23
N TRP A 220 -11.11 1.10 -1.25
CA TRP A 220 -10.41 1.74 -2.33
C TRP A 220 -10.80 3.22 -2.42
N PRO A 221 -9.86 4.17 -2.51
CA PRO A 221 -10.15 5.60 -2.48
C PRO A 221 -10.75 6.15 -3.78
N GLY A 222 -10.90 5.31 -4.81
CA GLY A 222 -11.36 5.71 -6.13
C GLY A 222 -10.24 5.72 -7.17
N GLY A 223 -10.60 5.93 -8.41
CA GLY A 223 -9.71 6.02 -9.57
C GLY A 223 -10.46 6.46 -10.81
N ALA A 224 -9.75 6.59 -11.94
CA ALA A 224 -10.33 7.08 -13.20
C ALA A 224 -11.58 6.32 -13.69
N THR A 225 -11.65 5.01 -13.43
CA THR A 225 -12.79 4.17 -13.84
C THR A 225 -13.96 4.16 -12.85
N SER A 226 -13.72 4.58 -11.60
CA SER A 226 -14.74 4.70 -10.55
C SER A 226 -14.34 5.84 -9.62
N PRO A 227 -14.86 7.06 -9.85
CA PRO A 227 -14.37 8.27 -9.20
C PRO A 227 -14.86 8.43 -7.75
N ALA A 228 -15.46 7.41 -7.16
CA ALA A 228 -15.94 7.45 -5.78
C ALA A 228 -15.16 6.48 -4.88
N PRO A 229 -14.80 6.91 -3.65
CA PRO A 229 -14.29 5.98 -2.65
C PRO A 229 -15.30 4.87 -2.39
N ALA A 230 -14.86 3.62 -2.30
CA ALA A 230 -15.76 2.49 -2.15
C ALA A 230 -15.21 1.43 -1.18
N PHE A 231 -16.13 0.82 -0.42
CA PHE A 231 -15.88 -0.47 0.19
C PHE A 231 -16.26 -1.57 -0.80
N TYR A 232 -15.44 -2.59 -0.88
CA TYR A 232 -15.70 -3.76 -1.73
C TYR A 232 -15.62 -5.05 -0.93
N ALA A 233 -16.25 -6.10 -1.47
CA ALA A 233 -16.10 -7.47 -0.98
C ALA A 233 -16.24 -8.45 -2.13
N TYR A 234 -15.48 -9.54 -2.09
CA TYR A 234 -15.57 -10.63 -3.05
C TYR A 234 -15.21 -11.97 -2.42
N ALA A 235 -15.62 -13.06 -3.08
CA ALA A 235 -15.21 -14.42 -2.77
C ALA A 235 -14.54 -15.06 -3.99
N TYR A 236 -13.56 -15.92 -3.75
CA TYR A 236 -12.99 -16.77 -4.78
C TYR A 236 -12.95 -18.24 -4.31
N PRO A 237 -13.34 -19.20 -5.14
CA PRO A 237 -13.99 -19.02 -6.44
C PRO A 237 -15.37 -18.38 -6.30
N CYS A 238 -15.86 -17.77 -7.40
CA CYS A 238 -17.22 -17.24 -7.40
C CYS A 238 -18.23 -18.39 -7.26
N LEU A 239 -19.13 -18.28 -6.28
CA LEU A 239 -20.15 -19.32 -5.98
C LEU A 239 -21.12 -19.61 -7.14
N LEU A 240 -21.13 -18.78 -8.18
CA LEU A 240 -21.96 -18.97 -9.38
C LEU A 240 -21.40 -20.03 -10.36
N TYR A 241 -20.20 -20.55 -10.11
CA TYR A 241 -19.50 -21.49 -11.00
C TYR A 241 -19.10 -22.82 -10.32
N THR A 242 -19.67 -23.11 -9.15
CA THR A 242 -19.47 -24.41 -8.47
C THR A 242 -20.67 -25.34 -8.66
#